data_4283ce485ef470a52e406979b50f2da7
#
_entry.id   4283ce485ef470a52e406979b50f2da7
#
_cell.length_a   1.000
_cell.length_b   1.000
_cell.length_c   1.000
_cell.angle_alpha   90.00
_cell.angle_beta   90.00
_cell.angle_gamma   90.00
#
_symmetry.space_group_name_H-M   'P 1'
#
loop_
_entity.id
_entity.type
_entity.pdbx_description
1 polymer ?
#
loop_
_entity_poly.entity_id
_entity_poly.type
_entity_poly.pdbx_seq_one_letter_code
_entity_poly.pdbx_strand_id
1 'polypeptide(L)'
;MKTLTKLTLAILIGAATFATAKDENGWATIYETLAAFEDRPGAASPFNRPGYVKPIIENLGNVLNSNWYVSANVPQSLTFEFGLPVALIPINSEDRTFTEKNILGQPNEVPTIFGGQWDPVTDPAGLNVYGNETLNGLSIFSYPYLQFGVSMFHARIVLRGMWLPPISELRGFNLLGFGLQYSFGRWFQYMLPKAAQGLDVSLVFGYNSSSIKYKPKDYSGQLNLDVGATTFDVVIGYKPFNFFEVLMTLGYQSATMKASGHLEQEANPAMFVNPNISVDGNCGFKFGLAVAFQLGKTYHPVIGFDYAGKSSFTTNVIYLRQQFGEDKTPDEIAKDKGYVRGAKKEESNAAVEQTSQEAQQELDQETEQPAEEPAAGGSSAETESEDEIE
;
A
#
# COMPACT_ATOMS: atom_id res chain seq x y z
N MET A 1 31.26 7.79 1.79
CA MET A 1 31.28 6.55 2.56
C MET A 1 30.85 6.71 4.02
N LYS A 2 31.45 7.58 4.84
CA LYS A 2 31.10 7.71 6.28
C LYS A 2 29.63 8.13 6.55
N THR A 3 28.98 8.86 5.66
CA THR A 3 27.58 9.30 5.80
C THR A 3 26.60 8.17 5.43
N LEU A 4 26.93 7.38 4.42
CA LEU A 4 26.14 6.22 4.01
C LEU A 4 26.13 5.14 5.10
N THR A 5 27.28 4.90 5.72
CA THR A 5 27.43 3.96 6.85
C THR A 5 26.63 4.41 8.08
N LYS A 6 26.54 5.71 8.33
CA LYS A 6 25.71 6.26 9.44
C LYS A 6 24.22 6.14 9.14
N LEU A 7 23.79 6.30 7.89
CA LEU A 7 22.40 6.13 7.49
C LEU A 7 21.97 4.66 7.59
N THR A 8 22.82 3.73 7.12
CA THR A 8 22.59 2.28 7.25
C THR A 8 22.58 1.84 8.71
N LEU A 9 23.44 2.44 9.55
CA LEU A 9 23.50 2.17 10.99
C LEU A 9 22.27 2.68 11.73
N ALA A 10 21.74 3.86 11.37
CA ALA A 10 20.53 4.42 11.96
C ALA A 10 19.27 3.57 11.64
N ILE A 11 19.26 2.94 10.48
CA ILE A 11 18.19 2.05 10.03
C ILE A 11 18.26 0.69 10.74
N LEU A 12 19.47 0.18 10.97
CA LEU A 12 19.76 -1.01 11.78
C LEU A 12 19.41 -0.79 13.26
N ILE A 13 19.59 0.41 13.77
CA ILE A 13 19.29 0.79 15.14
C ILE A 13 17.77 0.76 15.40
N GLY A 14 16.92 1.12 14.44
CA GLY A 14 15.45 0.99 14.57
C GLY A 14 14.96 -0.43 14.85
N ALA A 15 15.65 -1.45 14.36
CA ALA A 15 15.33 -2.86 14.65
C ALA A 15 16.06 -3.39 15.91
N ALA A 16 17.17 -2.78 16.30
CA ALA A 16 18.00 -3.22 17.44
C ALA A 16 17.66 -2.51 18.77
N THR A 17 16.80 -1.51 18.75
CA THR A 17 16.54 -0.63 19.91
C THR A 17 15.50 -1.18 20.89
N PHE A 18 15.03 -2.40 20.75
CA PHE A 18 14.32 -3.08 21.83
C PHE A 18 15.22 -3.38 23.06
N ALA A 19 16.51 -3.06 22.97
CA ALA A 19 17.54 -3.66 23.82
C ALA A 19 18.10 -2.79 24.95
N THR A 20 17.73 -1.53 25.10
CA THR A 20 18.33 -0.69 26.13
C THR A 20 17.29 0.10 26.92
N ALA A 21 16.47 -0.57 27.68
CA ALA A 21 15.69 0.07 28.73
C ALA A 21 16.57 0.19 29.98
N LYS A 22 16.88 1.40 30.39
CA LYS A 22 17.53 1.69 31.67
C LYS A 22 16.50 2.16 32.67
N ASP A 23 16.53 1.51 33.83
CA ASP A 23 15.54 1.60 34.90
C ASP A 23 15.58 2.89 35.73
N GLU A 24 16.69 3.63 35.69
CA GLU A 24 16.96 4.68 36.69
C GLU A 24 16.24 6.02 36.42
N ASN A 25 15.57 6.16 35.25
CA ASN A 25 15.01 7.45 34.79
C ASN A 25 13.52 7.39 34.39
N GLY A 26 12.75 6.41 34.82
CA GLY A 26 11.33 6.31 34.51
C GLY A 26 11.01 5.78 33.07
N TRP A 27 11.93 5.01 32.50
CA TRP A 27 11.74 4.31 31.23
C TRP A 27 11.49 2.81 31.47
N ALA A 28 10.71 2.17 30.61
CA ALA A 28 10.38 0.76 30.72
C ALA A 28 11.64 -0.13 30.76
N THR A 29 11.69 -1.05 31.72
CA THR A 29 12.67 -2.14 31.72
C THR A 29 12.37 -3.09 30.57
N ILE A 30 13.36 -3.92 30.19
CA ILE A 30 13.14 -5.01 29.24
C ILE A 30 11.97 -5.90 29.68
N TYR A 31 11.90 -6.23 30.97
CA TYR A 31 10.83 -7.03 31.54
C TYR A 31 9.45 -6.40 31.34
N GLU A 32 9.28 -5.13 31.67
CA GLU A 32 8.02 -4.39 31.51
C GLU A 32 7.63 -4.25 30.03
N THR A 33 8.61 -3.99 29.17
CA THR A 33 8.38 -3.95 27.71
C THR A 33 7.90 -5.30 27.19
N LEU A 34 8.50 -6.39 27.62
CA LEU A 34 8.14 -7.74 27.19
C LEU A 34 6.84 -8.23 27.84
N ALA A 35 6.55 -7.81 29.07
CA ALA A 35 5.28 -8.08 29.72
C ALA A 35 4.09 -7.44 28.99
N ALA A 36 4.32 -6.36 28.24
CA ALA A 36 3.29 -5.76 27.38
C ALA A 36 2.86 -6.68 26.21
N PHE A 37 3.63 -7.72 25.90
CA PHE A 37 3.32 -8.73 24.89
C PHE A 37 2.70 -10.01 25.49
N GLU A 38 2.49 -10.08 26.80
CA GLU A 38 1.94 -11.29 27.44
C GLU A 38 0.41 -11.26 27.40
N ASP A 39 -0.20 -12.35 26.89
CA ASP A 39 -1.64 -12.58 26.97
C ASP A 39 -1.97 -13.28 28.28
N ARG A 40 -2.61 -12.59 29.21
CA ARG A 40 -3.09 -13.14 30.50
C ARG A 40 -4.61 -13.12 30.56
N PRO A 41 -5.28 -14.21 30.16
CA PRO A 41 -6.74 -14.24 30.18
C PRO A 41 -7.24 -14.07 31.64
N GLY A 42 -8.14 -13.15 31.85
CA GLY A 42 -8.85 -12.93 33.12
C GLY A 42 -8.16 -12.03 34.13
N ALA A 43 -6.95 -11.52 33.86
CA ALA A 43 -6.39 -10.44 34.64
C ALA A 43 -6.73 -9.11 33.93
N ALA A 44 -7.19 -8.11 34.69
CA ALA A 44 -6.99 -6.72 34.29
C ALA A 44 -5.47 -6.45 34.37
N SER A 45 -4.73 -7.17 33.52
CA SER A 45 -3.29 -7.09 33.52
C SER A 45 -2.89 -5.79 32.86
N PRO A 46 -2.11 -4.93 33.53
CA PRO A 46 -1.51 -3.76 32.92
C PRO A 46 -0.65 -4.11 31.70
N PHE A 47 -0.37 -5.39 31.48
CA PHE A 47 0.60 -5.89 30.53
C PHE A 47 -0.01 -6.44 29.23
N ASN A 48 -1.28 -6.79 29.20
CA ASN A 48 -1.96 -7.23 27.97
C ASN A 48 -2.56 -6.03 27.22
N ARG A 49 -1.69 -5.24 26.58
CA ARG A 49 -2.07 -3.97 25.96
C ARG A 49 -1.67 -3.88 24.50
N PRO A 50 -2.52 -4.34 23.57
CA PRO A 50 -2.25 -4.20 22.15
C PRO A 50 -1.93 -2.75 21.74
N GLY A 51 -2.54 -1.76 22.39
CA GLY A 51 -2.30 -0.33 22.16
C GLY A 51 -0.85 0.11 22.35
N TYR A 52 -0.12 -0.51 23.30
CA TYR A 52 1.27 -0.17 23.56
C TYR A 52 2.18 -0.41 22.36
N VAL A 53 2.03 -1.52 21.66
CA VAL A 53 2.86 -1.94 20.52
C VAL A 53 2.22 -1.67 19.17
N LYS A 54 0.94 -1.30 19.14
CA LYS A 54 0.19 -1.05 17.92
C LYS A 54 0.87 -0.07 16.96
N PRO A 55 1.48 1.05 17.40
CA PRO A 55 2.17 1.96 16.49
C PRO A 55 3.34 1.33 15.73
N ILE A 56 3.97 0.28 16.26
CA ILE A 56 5.04 -0.44 15.54
C ILE A 56 4.46 -1.11 14.31
N ILE A 57 3.40 -1.92 14.50
CA ILE A 57 2.82 -2.68 13.38
C ILE A 57 2.12 -1.76 12.38
N GLU A 58 1.53 -0.65 12.82
CA GLU A 58 0.96 0.34 11.91
C GLU A 58 2.01 0.97 11.00
N ASN A 59 3.15 1.38 11.57
CA ASN A 59 4.25 1.94 10.81
C ASN A 59 4.93 0.88 9.93
N LEU A 60 5.22 -0.29 10.47
CA LEU A 60 5.87 -1.36 9.72
C LEU A 60 4.96 -1.91 8.61
N GLY A 61 3.66 -2.05 8.87
CA GLY A 61 2.67 -2.46 7.88
C GLY A 61 2.60 -1.52 6.68
N ASN A 62 2.60 -0.20 6.93
CA ASN A 62 2.62 0.80 5.86
C ASN A 62 3.91 0.73 5.04
N VAL A 63 5.07 0.60 5.70
CA VAL A 63 6.36 0.42 5.03
C VAL A 63 6.38 -0.80 4.13
N LEU A 64 5.95 -1.95 4.66
CA LEU A 64 5.96 -3.21 3.92
C LEU A 64 4.99 -3.21 2.73
N ASN A 65 3.88 -2.49 2.84
CA ASN A 65 2.86 -2.39 1.79
C ASN A 65 3.13 -1.29 0.75
N SER A 66 4.17 -0.48 0.91
CA SER A 66 4.53 0.59 -0.02
C SER A 66 5.51 0.14 -1.11
N ASN A 67 5.73 0.98 -2.15
CA ASN A 67 6.77 0.80 -3.19
C ASN A 67 6.71 -0.50 -4.02
N TRP A 68 5.56 -1.15 -4.17
CA TRP A 68 5.44 -2.36 -4.97
C TRP A 68 5.53 -2.11 -6.48
N TYR A 69 5.32 -0.89 -6.92
CA TYR A 69 5.35 -0.45 -8.31
C TYR A 69 6.33 0.72 -8.48
N VAL A 70 6.76 0.94 -9.70
CA VAL A 70 7.60 2.08 -10.10
C VAL A 70 7.06 2.77 -11.34
N SER A 71 6.12 2.15 -12.02
CA SER A 71 5.40 2.63 -13.20
C SER A 71 4.08 1.89 -13.29
N ALA A 72 3.05 2.50 -13.83
CA ALA A 72 1.84 1.78 -14.21
C ALA A 72 2.06 0.94 -15.47
N ASN A 73 2.96 1.37 -16.34
CA ASN A 73 3.33 0.62 -17.53
C ASN A 73 4.34 -0.47 -17.22
N VAL A 74 3.98 -1.71 -17.50
CA VAL A 74 4.86 -2.88 -17.40
C VAL A 74 5.33 -3.28 -18.79
N PRO A 75 6.66 -3.41 -19.04
CA PRO A 75 7.21 -3.75 -20.33
C PRO A 75 6.68 -5.07 -20.90
N GLN A 76 6.52 -5.11 -22.21
CA GLN A 76 6.24 -6.34 -22.96
C GLN A 76 7.50 -7.19 -23.11
N SER A 77 8.64 -6.54 -23.33
CA SER A 77 9.94 -7.16 -23.50
C SER A 77 10.53 -7.60 -22.16
N LEU A 78 11.41 -8.59 -22.18
CA LEU A 78 12.09 -9.04 -20.98
C LEU A 78 12.87 -7.89 -20.34
N THR A 79 12.60 -7.64 -19.08
CA THR A 79 13.19 -6.54 -18.33
C THR A 79 13.57 -7.02 -16.94
N PHE A 80 14.82 -6.73 -16.53
CA PHE A 80 15.29 -6.94 -15.17
C PHE A 80 15.38 -5.63 -14.43
N GLU A 81 15.02 -5.67 -13.16
CA GLU A 81 14.96 -4.50 -12.31
C GLU A 81 15.64 -4.77 -10.96
N PHE A 82 16.32 -3.76 -10.47
CA PHE A 82 16.92 -3.76 -9.14
C PHE A 82 16.65 -2.42 -8.46
N GLY A 83 16.22 -2.46 -7.21
CA GLY A 83 15.91 -1.27 -6.44
C GLY A 83 16.30 -1.38 -4.98
N LEU A 84 16.51 -0.21 -4.36
CA LEU A 84 16.66 -0.02 -2.93
C LEU A 84 15.57 0.97 -2.46
N PRO A 85 14.32 0.53 -2.36
CA PRO A 85 13.24 1.39 -1.87
C PRO A 85 13.41 1.67 -0.38
N VAL A 86 13.02 2.89 -0.01
CA VAL A 86 12.97 3.36 1.39
C VAL A 86 11.60 3.97 1.61
N ALA A 87 10.91 3.55 2.67
CA ALA A 87 9.72 4.23 3.15
C ALA A 87 10.06 5.00 4.43
N LEU A 88 9.51 6.21 4.55
CA LEU A 88 9.71 7.14 5.65
C LEU A 88 8.34 7.48 6.22
N ILE A 89 8.10 7.15 7.47
CA ILE A 89 6.83 7.41 8.14
C ILE A 89 7.10 8.34 9.32
N PRO A 90 6.48 9.53 9.37
CA PRO A 90 6.57 10.40 10.53
C PRO A 90 5.93 9.73 11.75
N ILE A 91 6.60 9.79 12.89
CA ILE A 91 6.05 9.39 14.18
C ILE A 91 5.39 10.63 14.79
N ASN A 92 4.07 10.64 14.81
CA ASN A 92 3.25 11.74 15.28
C ASN A 92 2.99 11.65 16.79
N SER A 93 2.36 12.67 17.37
CA SER A 93 1.91 12.66 18.77
C SER A 93 0.94 11.52 19.07
N GLU A 94 0.06 11.17 18.12
CA GLU A 94 -0.90 10.07 18.22
C GLU A 94 -0.22 8.68 18.32
N ASP A 95 1.02 8.55 17.85
CA ASP A 95 1.80 7.33 17.99
C ASP A 95 2.43 7.18 19.38
N ARG A 96 2.44 8.23 20.18
CA ARG A 96 3.16 8.29 21.45
C ARG A 96 2.30 7.98 22.66
N THR A 97 0.97 8.09 22.52
CA THR A 97 0.02 7.77 23.58
C THR A 97 -1.14 6.94 23.04
N PHE A 98 -1.78 6.19 23.89
CA PHE A 98 -3.05 5.52 23.59
C PHE A 98 -3.99 5.62 24.78
N THR A 99 -5.29 5.55 24.53
CA THR A 99 -6.30 5.62 25.60
C THR A 99 -6.59 4.24 26.13
N GLU A 100 -6.48 4.08 27.44
CA GLU A 100 -6.85 2.88 28.16
C GLU A 100 -7.84 3.23 29.27
N LYS A 101 -8.64 2.25 29.70
CA LYS A 101 -9.51 2.41 30.84
C LYS A 101 -8.74 2.05 32.11
N ASN A 102 -8.69 2.97 33.08
CA ASN A 102 -8.17 2.69 34.41
C ASN A 102 -9.07 1.72 35.20
N ILE A 103 -8.66 1.32 36.42
CA ILE A 103 -9.43 0.42 37.28
C ILE A 103 -10.83 0.97 37.68
N LEU A 104 -11.05 2.27 37.53
CA LEU A 104 -12.33 2.92 37.75
C LEU A 104 -13.18 2.99 36.47
N GLY A 105 -12.71 2.43 35.34
CA GLY A 105 -13.38 2.45 34.05
C GLY A 105 -13.29 3.79 33.30
N GLN A 106 -12.52 4.75 33.80
CA GLN A 106 -12.32 6.05 33.19
C GLN A 106 -11.22 5.98 32.12
N PRO A 107 -11.37 6.71 30.99
CA PRO A 107 -10.31 6.78 29.99
C PRO A 107 -9.08 7.49 30.55
N ASN A 108 -7.92 6.91 30.35
CA ASN A 108 -6.63 7.45 30.72
C ASN A 108 -5.67 7.37 29.52
N GLU A 109 -4.89 8.42 29.28
CA GLU A 109 -3.85 8.42 28.28
C GLU A 109 -2.55 7.85 28.87
N VAL A 110 -2.08 6.78 28.27
CA VAL A 110 -0.84 6.09 28.65
C VAL A 110 0.14 6.08 27.49
N PRO A 111 1.46 6.13 27.75
CA PRO A 111 2.46 6.11 26.70
C PRO A 111 2.47 4.79 25.93
N THR A 112 2.67 4.87 24.62
CA THR A 112 3.03 3.72 23.78
C THR A 112 4.54 3.46 23.89
N ILE A 113 5.04 2.48 23.14
CA ILE A 113 6.48 2.20 23.03
C ILE A 113 7.27 3.40 22.45
N PHE A 114 6.63 4.28 21.65
CA PHE A 114 7.22 5.55 21.17
C PHE A 114 6.98 6.72 22.12
N GLY A 115 6.24 6.49 23.20
CA GLY A 115 5.86 7.52 24.18
C GLY A 115 7.00 7.95 25.09
N GLY A 116 6.67 8.90 25.96
CA GLY A 116 7.57 9.43 26.97
C GLY A 116 7.68 8.58 28.24
N GLN A 117 8.29 9.18 29.23
CA GLN A 117 8.33 8.65 30.59
C GLN A 117 6.91 8.64 31.18
N TRP A 118 6.65 7.67 32.04
CA TRP A 118 5.42 7.63 32.80
C TRP A 118 5.40 8.70 33.89
N ASP A 119 4.25 9.35 34.09
CA ASP A 119 4.03 10.30 35.16
C ASP A 119 3.08 9.69 36.22
N PRO A 120 3.56 9.37 37.42
CA PRO A 120 2.73 8.79 38.47
C PRO A 120 1.60 9.71 38.94
N VAL A 121 1.67 11.00 38.65
CA VAL A 121 0.61 11.97 38.99
C VAL A 121 -0.59 11.83 38.07
N THR A 122 -0.38 11.43 36.83
CA THR A 122 -1.46 11.26 35.84
C THR A 122 -2.08 9.86 35.85
N ASP A 123 -1.40 8.86 36.41
CA ASP A 123 -1.93 7.52 36.58
C ASP A 123 -1.88 7.05 38.05
N PRO A 124 -2.79 7.51 38.92
CA PRO A 124 -2.84 7.12 40.33
C PRO A 124 -3.18 5.62 40.52
N ALA A 125 -3.57 4.90 39.48
CA ALA A 125 -3.87 3.47 39.52
C ALA A 125 -2.61 2.58 39.54
N GLY A 126 -1.40 3.17 39.46
CA GLY A 126 -0.13 2.46 39.61
C GLY A 126 0.21 1.51 38.46
N LEU A 127 -0.30 1.78 37.28
CA LEU A 127 -0.05 0.98 36.10
C LEU A 127 1.21 1.48 35.35
N ASN A 128 2.36 1.37 35.96
CA ASN A 128 3.67 1.82 35.45
C ASN A 128 3.93 1.44 33.98
N VAL A 129 3.37 2.19 33.03
CA VAL A 129 3.62 2.03 31.59
C VAL A 129 4.55 3.14 31.15
N TYR A 130 5.68 2.76 30.61
CA TYR A 130 6.71 3.69 30.14
C TYR A 130 6.93 3.49 28.64
N GLY A 131 7.25 4.54 27.93
CA GLY A 131 7.79 4.44 26.58
C GLY A 131 9.19 3.82 26.59
N ASN A 132 9.74 3.59 25.42
CA ASN A 132 11.12 3.17 25.25
C ASN A 132 12.01 4.39 24.97
N GLU A 133 13.06 4.60 25.77
CA GLU A 133 13.96 5.78 25.66
C GLU A 133 14.50 5.97 24.23
N THR A 134 14.93 4.92 23.60
CA THR A 134 15.51 5.00 22.25
C THR A 134 14.46 5.26 21.17
N LEU A 135 13.28 4.65 21.29
CA LEU A 135 12.20 4.81 20.32
C LEU A 135 11.47 6.15 20.49
N ASN A 136 11.43 6.70 21.71
CA ASN A 136 10.85 8.01 21.96
C ASN A 136 11.61 9.14 21.24
N GLY A 137 12.91 8.98 21.03
CA GLY A 137 13.73 9.93 20.27
C GLY A 137 13.51 9.89 18.75
N LEU A 138 12.80 8.90 18.22
CA LEU A 138 12.54 8.77 16.79
C LEU A 138 11.46 9.76 16.34
N SER A 139 11.77 10.56 15.32
CA SER A 139 10.80 11.41 14.61
C SER A 139 10.29 10.78 13.33
N ILE A 140 11.05 9.83 12.78
CA ILE A 140 10.75 9.17 11.50
C ILE A 140 11.08 7.68 11.64
N PHE A 141 10.13 6.85 11.31
CA PHE A 141 10.33 5.42 11.11
C PHE A 141 10.76 5.18 9.67
N SER A 142 11.92 4.58 9.45
CA SER A 142 12.44 4.31 8.11
C SER A 142 12.84 2.86 7.95
N TYR A 143 12.60 2.30 6.75
CA TYR A 143 12.86 0.90 6.49
C TYR A 143 13.30 0.70 5.03
N PRO A 144 14.59 0.44 4.75
CA PRO A 144 15.07 0.08 3.42
C PRO A 144 15.04 -1.43 3.23
N TYR A 145 14.93 -1.86 1.99
CA TYR A 145 15.07 -3.27 1.60
C TYR A 145 15.56 -3.38 0.17
N LEU A 146 16.04 -4.55 -0.20
CA LEU A 146 16.40 -4.85 -1.57
C LEU A 146 15.16 -5.33 -2.32
N GLN A 147 15.01 -4.88 -3.56
CA GLN A 147 13.93 -5.26 -4.45
C GLN A 147 14.48 -5.68 -5.81
N PHE A 148 14.03 -6.82 -6.29
CA PHE A 148 14.31 -7.33 -7.62
C PHE A 148 13.02 -7.51 -8.39
N GLY A 149 13.01 -7.16 -9.67
CA GLY A 149 11.87 -7.33 -10.55
C GLY A 149 12.27 -8.01 -11.84
N VAL A 150 11.35 -8.79 -12.36
CA VAL A 150 11.41 -9.33 -13.73
C VAL A 150 10.09 -9.07 -14.39
N SER A 151 10.11 -8.44 -15.56
CA SER A 151 8.91 -8.14 -16.33
C SER A 151 8.98 -8.77 -17.71
N MET A 152 7.86 -9.27 -18.19
CA MET A 152 7.65 -9.77 -19.55
C MET A 152 6.16 -9.87 -19.83
N PHE A 153 5.73 -9.63 -21.09
CA PHE A 153 4.32 -9.75 -21.52
C PHE A 153 3.35 -8.88 -20.71
N HIS A 154 3.77 -7.69 -20.29
CA HIS A 154 3.01 -6.75 -19.44
C HIS A 154 2.74 -7.26 -18.01
N ALA A 155 3.37 -8.37 -17.63
CA ALA A 155 3.37 -8.90 -16.28
C ALA A 155 4.74 -8.68 -15.62
N ARG A 156 4.73 -8.36 -14.33
CA ARG A 156 5.92 -8.13 -13.52
C ARG A 156 5.85 -8.95 -12.25
N ILE A 157 6.92 -9.65 -11.94
CA ILE A 157 7.14 -10.34 -10.68
C ILE A 157 8.16 -9.53 -9.89
N VAL A 158 7.88 -9.30 -8.62
CA VAL A 158 8.75 -8.56 -7.70
C VAL A 158 9.11 -9.46 -6.52
N LEU A 159 10.38 -9.50 -6.20
CA LEU A 159 10.92 -10.13 -4.99
C LEU A 159 11.55 -9.06 -4.10
N ARG A 160 11.26 -9.11 -2.83
CA ARG A 160 11.87 -8.26 -1.80
C ARG A 160 12.59 -9.12 -0.80
N GLY A 161 13.70 -8.61 -0.31
CA GLY A 161 14.44 -9.32 0.71
C GLY A 161 15.36 -8.42 1.50
N MET A 162 15.48 -8.74 2.78
CA MET A 162 16.53 -8.24 3.65
C MET A 162 16.84 -9.33 4.67
N TRP A 163 18.09 -9.53 4.90
CA TRP A 163 18.58 -10.43 5.94
C TRP A 163 19.70 -9.74 6.70
N LEU A 164 19.61 -9.78 8.03
CA LEU A 164 20.64 -9.29 8.91
C LEU A 164 21.14 -10.44 9.77
N PRO A 165 22.46 -10.62 9.85
CA PRO A 165 23.06 -11.59 10.75
C PRO A 165 22.81 -11.21 12.20
N PRO A 166 22.96 -12.15 13.14
CA PRO A 166 22.90 -11.84 14.56
C PRO A 166 23.84 -10.72 14.95
N ILE A 167 23.33 -9.68 15.60
CA ILE A 167 24.10 -8.53 16.10
C ILE A 167 23.65 -8.26 17.51
N SER A 168 24.54 -8.52 18.50
CA SER A 168 24.22 -8.34 19.92
C SER A 168 22.99 -9.14 20.33
N GLU A 169 21.95 -8.48 20.80
CA GLU A 169 20.70 -9.09 21.28
C GLU A 169 19.73 -9.44 20.13
N LEU A 170 19.89 -8.80 18.96
CA LEU A 170 19.17 -9.19 17.75
C LEU A 170 19.75 -10.50 17.21
N ARG A 171 19.03 -11.61 17.39
CA ARG A 171 19.46 -12.95 16.96
C ARG A 171 19.18 -13.25 15.50
N GLY A 172 18.38 -12.43 14.85
CA GLY A 172 18.11 -12.52 13.44
C GLY A 172 17.00 -11.59 13.02
N PHE A 173 17.15 -11.08 11.81
CA PHE A 173 16.13 -10.32 11.13
C PHE A 173 16.05 -10.83 9.70
N ASN A 174 14.85 -11.13 9.24
CA ASN A 174 14.62 -11.47 7.86
C ASN A 174 13.35 -10.76 7.35
N LEU A 175 13.37 -10.41 6.09
CA LEU A 175 12.24 -9.98 5.30
C LEU A 175 12.25 -10.75 4.01
N LEU A 176 11.11 -11.31 3.64
CA LEU A 176 10.86 -11.87 2.33
C LEU A 176 9.52 -11.32 1.82
N GLY A 177 9.51 -10.80 0.60
CA GLY A 177 8.31 -10.30 -0.05
C GLY A 177 8.19 -10.80 -1.48
N PHE A 178 6.95 -10.98 -1.91
CA PHE A 178 6.58 -11.36 -3.26
C PHE A 178 5.48 -10.44 -3.77
N GLY A 179 5.60 -9.98 -5.02
CA GLY A 179 4.61 -9.14 -5.66
C GLY A 179 4.37 -9.49 -7.11
N LEU A 180 3.18 -9.18 -7.56
CA LEU A 180 2.74 -9.32 -8.95
C LEU A 180 2.17 -7.99 -9.41
N GLN A 181 2.48 -7.58 -10.63
CA GLN A 181 1.87 -6.44 -11.31
C GLN A 181 1.52 -6.81 -12.73
N TYR A 182 0.37 -6.37 -13.21
CA TYR A 182 -0.06 -6.53 -14.60
C TYR A 182 -0.61 -5.24 -15.15
N SER A 183 -0.09 -4.80 -16.32
CA SER A 183 -0.51 -3.58 -17.02
C SER A 183 -1.56 -3.90 -18.08
N PHE A 184 -2.59 -3.06 -18.15
CA PHE A 184 -3.71 -3.16 -19.09
C PHE A 184 -3.60 -2.20 -20.26
N GLY A 185 -2.63 -1.29 -20.30
CA GLY A 185 -2.50 -0.25 -21.30
C GLY A 185 -2.60 -0.75 -22.74
N ARG A 186 -1.99 -1.89 -23.04
CA ARG A 186 -2.04 -2.51 -24.38
C ARG A 186 -3.46 -2.80 -24.92
N TRP A 187 -4.44 -2.89 -24.02
CA TRP A 187 -5.82 -3.21 -24.40
C TRP A 187 -6.60 -1.99 -24.89
N PHE A 188 -6.21 -0.78 -24.46
CA PHE A 188 -6.99 0.41 -24.73
C PHE A 188 -6.16 1.62 -25.25
N GLN A 189 -4.86 1.70 -24.98
CA GLN A 189 -4.02 2.85 -25.37
C GLN A 189 -4.08 3.18 -26.86
N TYR A 190 -4.11 2.16 -27.73
CA TYR A 190 -4.18 2.33 -29.18
C TYR A 190 -5.48 2.99 -29.66
N MET A 191 -6.55 2.91 -28.87
CA MET A 191 -7.85 3.56 -29.13
C MET A 191 -7.90 5.01 -28.67
N LEU A 192 -7.00 5.41 -27.77
CA LEU A 192 -6.99 6.73 -27.18
C LEU A 192 -6.44 7.78 -28.16
N PRO A 193 -6.87 9.07 -28.06
CA PRO A 193 -6.20 10.18 -28.71
C PRO A 193 -4.71 10.22 -28.39
N LYS A 194 -3.86 10.74 -29.29
CA LYS A 194 -2.40 10.77 -29.09
C LYS A 194 -1.98 11.38 -27.74
N ALA A 195 -2.63 12.46 -27.31
CA ALA A 195 -2.36 13.09 -26.03
C ALA A 195 -2.64 12.18 -24.81
N ALA A 196 -3.54 11.21 -24.92
CA ALA A 196 -3.92 10.31 -23.84
C ALA A 196 -3.24 8.94 -23.95
N GLN A 197 -2.43 8.66 -24.95
CA GLN A 197 -1.74 7.36 -25.12
C GLN A 197 -0.71 7.07 -24.03
N GLY A 198 -0.28 8.11 -23.29
CA GLY A 198 0.56 7.94 -22.10
C GLY A 198 -0.16 7.40 -20.86
N LEU A 199 -1.50 7.23 -20.92
CA LEU A 199 -2.28 6.67 -19.81
C LEU A 199 -2.11 5.16 -19.76
N ASP A 200 -1.82 4.63 -18.56
CA ASP A 200 -1.80 3.20 -18.29
C ASP A 200 -2.49 2.89 -16.96
N VAL A 201 -2.97 1.68 -16.82
CA VAL A 201 -3.58 1.16 -15.59
C VAL A 201 -3.00 -0.20 -15.31
N SER A 202 -2.58 -0.45 -14.08
CA SER A 202 -2.11 -1.76 -13.65
C SER A 202 -2.73 -2.19 -12.32
N LEU A 203 -2.82 -3.50 -12.13
CA LEU A 203 -3.12 -4.13 -10.85
C LEU A 203 -1.84 -4.61 -10.21
N VAL A 204 -1.74 -4.39 -8.91
CA VAL A 204 -0.59 -4.79 -8.10
C VAL A 204 -1.08 -5.60 -6.92
N PHE A 205 -0.45 -6.73 -6.68
CA PHE A 205 -0.57 -7.54 -5.48
C PHE A 205 0.79 -7.62 -4.83
N GLY A 206 0.85 -7.44 -3.50
CA GLY A 206 2.06 -7.57 -2.72
C GLY A 206 1.84 -8.30 -1.40
N TYR A 207 2.76 -9.17 -1.05
CA TYR A 207 2.80 -9.87 0.22
C TYR A 207 4.22 -9.82 0.80
N ASN A 208 4.32 -9.48 2.08
CA ASN A 208 5.58 -9.54 2.83
C ASN A 208 5.42 -10.39 4.08
N SER A 209 6.47 -11.11 4.41
CA SER A 209 6.66 -11.76 5.70
C SER A 209 8.00 -11.30 6.28
N SER A 210 7.96 -10.78 7.50
CA SER A 210 9.17 -10.36 8.23
C SER A 210 9.20 -11.04 9.59
N SER A 211 10.37 -11.47 10.03
CA SER A 211 10.56 -12.07 11.35
C SER A 211 11.77 -11.46 12.03
N ILE A 212 11.56 -11.05 13.27
CA ILE A 212 12.59 -10.47 14.14
C ILE A 212 12.76 -11.41 15.31
N LYS A 213 13.99 -11.86 15.58
CA LYS A 213 14.34 -12.70 16.72
C LYS A 213 15.19 -11.89 17.68
N TYR A 214 14.72 -11.76 18.90
CA TYR A 214 15.35 -10.94 19.92
C TYR A 214 15.63 -11.76 21.18
N LYS A 215 16.86 -11.69 21.68
CA LYS A 215 17.30 -12.25 22.94
C LYS A 215 18.00 -11.17 23.75
N PRO A 216 17.34 -10.60 24.79
CA PRO A 216 17.98 -9.62 25.65
C PRO A 216 19.16 -10.24 26.41
N LYS A 217 20.06 -9.37 26.79
CA LYS A 217 21.15 -9.75 27.71
C LYS A 217 20.57 -10.14 29.05
N ASP A 218 21.19 -11.09 29.73
CA ASP A 218 20.79 -11.59 31.05
C ASP A 218 19.42 -12.32 31.09
N TYR A 219 18.92 -12.70 29.88
CA TYR A 219 17.73 -13.55 29.72
C TYR A 219 18.04 -14.84 28.96
N SER A 220 17.42 -15.94 29.38
CA SER A 220 17.34 -17.18 28.60
C SER A 220 16.11 -17.19 27.71
N GLY A 221 16.14 -17.99 26.60
CA GLY A 221 15.07 -18.02 25.61
C GLY A 221 15.16 -16.94 24.54
N GLN A 222 14.07 -16.64 23.86
CA GLN A 222 13.99 -15.58 22.83
C GLN A 222 12.56 -15.12 22.59
N LEU A 223 12.42 -13.89 22.13
CA LEU A 223 11.21 -13.30 21.59
C LEU A 223 11.24 -13.38 20.06
N ASN A 224 10.12 -13.80 19.45
CA ASN A 224 9.91 -13.79 18.02
C ASN A 224 8.76 -12.81 17.72
N LEU A 225 9.02 -11.88 16.80
CA LEU A 225 8.04 -10.95 16.24
C LEU A 225 7.88 -11.29 14.77
N ASP A 226 6.74 -11.87 14.40
CA ASP A 226 6.43 -12.23 13.02
C ASP A 226 5.38 -11.28 12.48
N VAL A 227 5.69 -10.65 11.35
CA VAL A 227 4.84 -9.66 10.68
C VAL A 227 4.46 -10.15 9.30
N GLY A 228 3.15 -10.20 9.04
CA GLY A 228 2.58 -10.39 7.71
C GLY A 228 1.97 -9.10 7.21
N ALA A 229 2.23 -8.73 5.97
CA ALA A 229 1.63 -7.54 5.34
C ALA A 229 1.22 -7.85 3.91
N THR A 230 0.03 -7.40 3.52
CA THR A 230 -0.56 -7.65 2.19
C THR A 230 -1.15 -6.38 1.63
N THR A 231 -0.96 -6.14 0.34
CA THR A 231 -1.60 -5.03 -0.37
C THR A 231 -2.17 -5.48 -1.72
N PHE A 232 -3.25 -4.86 -2.11
CA PHE A 232 -3.84 -4.96 -3.44
C PHE A 232 -4.14 -3.55 -3.95
N ASP A 233 -3.50 -3.16 -5.04
CA ASP A 233 -3.51 -1.79 -5.54
C ASP A 233 -3.91 -1.74 -7.02
N VAL A 234 -4.70 -0.73 -7.37
CA VAL A 234 -4.88 -0.24 -8.74
C VAL A 234 -3.98 0.96 -8.91
N VAL A 235 -3.07 0.91 -9.86
CA VAL A 235 -2.13 1.99 -10.17
C VAL A 235 -2.49 2.58 -11.52
N ILE A 236 -2.74 3.87 -11.55
CA ILE A 236 -3.04 4.65 -12.74
C ILE A 236 -1.84 5.55 -12.98
N GLY A 237 -1.23 5.43 -14.14
CA GLY A 237 -0.07 6.22 -14.56
C GLY A 237 -0.37 7.04 -15.78
N TYR A 238 0.16 8.25 -15.83
CA TYR A 238 0.12 9.09 -17.00
C TYR A 238 1.51 9.65 -17.30
N LYS A 239 1.99 9.41 -18.53
CA LYS A 239 3.26 9.90 -19.06
C LYS A 239 3.00 11.06 -20.03
N PRO A 240 3.01 12.31 -19.55
CA PRO A 240 2.94 13.47 -20.45
C PRO A 240 4.19 13.60 -21.31
N PHE A 241 5.33 13.14 -20.80
CA PHE A 241 6.63 13.14 -21.46
C PHE A 241 7.35 11.81 -21.27
N ASN A 242 8.26 11.44 -22.15
CA ASN A 242 8.97 10.16 -22.09
C ASN A 242 9.83 9.98 -20.83
N PHE A 243 10.23 11.06 -20.17
CA PHE A 243 11.10 11.04 -19.00
C PHE A 243 10.36 11.17 -17.66
N PHE A 244 9.04 11.34 -17.67
CA PHE A 244 8.26 11.69 -16.49
C PHE A 244 6.90 10.98 -16.50
N GLU A 245 6.55 10.34 -15.40
CA GLU A 245 5.26 9.68 -15.16
C GLU A 245 4.67 10.12 -13.82
N VAL A 246 3.41 10.51 -13.82
CA VAL A 246 2.61 10.74 -12.61
C VAL A 246 1.82 9.48 -12.34
N LEU A 247 1.83 9.03 -11.10
CA LEU A 247 1.16 7.81 -10.63
C LEU A 247 0.15 8.15 -9.54
N MET A 248 -1.04 7.57 -9.65
CA MET A 248 -2.05 7.56 -8.62
C MET A 248 -2.35 6.10 -8.25
N THR A 249 -2.47 5.84 -6.96
CA THR A 249 -2.74 4.51 -6.44
C THR A 249 -4.00 4.53 -5.59
N LEU A 250 -4.84 3.55 -5.81
CA LEU A 250 -6.01 3.24 -4.99
C LEU A 250 -5.95 1.77 -4.63
N GLY A 251 -6.05 1.45 -3.35
CA GLY A 251 -5.88 0.07 -2.94
C GLY A 251 -6.44 -0.24 -1.56
N TYR A 252 -6.18 -1.46 -1.16
CA TYR A 252 -6.48 -1.98 0.16
C TYR A 252 -5.25 -2.68 0.72
N GLN A 253 -4.95 -2.44 2.00
CA GLN A 253 -3.85 -3.10 2.68
C GLN A 253 -4.26 -3.70 4.01
N SER A 254 -3.47 -4.68 4.46
CA SER A 254 -3.54 -5.22 5.80
C SER A 254 -2.15 -5.53 6.32
N ALA A 255 -2.00 -5.51 7.64
CA ALA A 255 -0.79 -5.96 8.31
C ALA A 255 -1.16 -6.54 9.68
N THR A 256 -0.48 -7.60 10.08
CA THR A 256 -0.66 -8.25 11.38
C THR A 256 0.69 -8.62 11.95
N MET A 257 0.91 -8.36 13.22
CA MET A 257 2.10 -8.75 13.98
C MET A 257 1.72 -9.79 15.02
N LYS A 258 2.48 -10.88 15.07
CA LYS A 258 2.40 -11.88 16.13
C LYS A 258 3.68 -11.83 16.95
N ALA A 259 3.55 -11.65 18.25
CA ALA A 259 4.64 -11.78 19.21
C ALA A 259 4.50 -13.10 19.96
N SER A 260 5.56 -13.90 19.95
CA SER A 260 5.60 -15.20 20.59
C SER A 260 6.99 -15.49 21.17
N GLY A 261 7.06 -16.38 22.16
CA GLY A 261 8.34 -16.79 22.69
C GLY A 261 8.29 -17.12 24.18
N HIS A 262 9.46 -17.28 24.75
CA HIS A 262 9.68 -17.44 26.19
C HIS A 262 10.96 -16.71 26.55
N LEU A 263 10.89 -15.91 27.59
CA LEU A 263 12.03 -15.19 28.16
C LEU A 263 12.02 -15.35 29.67
N GLU A 264 13.13 -15.77 30.23
CA GLU A 264 13.33 -16.01 31.65
C GLU A 264 14.59 -15.26 32.09
N GLN A 265 14.51 -14.52 33.18
CA GLN A 265 15.65 -13.79 33.74
C GLN A 265 16.66 -14.77 34.33
N GLU A 266 17.91 -14.78 33.89
CA GLU A 266 18.94 -15.71 34.33
C GLU A 266 19.24 -15.61 35.83
N ALA A 267 19.17 -14.39 36.41
CA ALA A 267 19.39 -14.15 37.84
C ALA A 267 18.19 -14.53 38.71
N ASN A 268 16.96 -14.57 38.14
CA ASN A 268 15.75 -14.93 38.86
C ASN A 268 14.76 -15.67 37.94
N PRO A 269 14.84 -16.99 37.82
CA PRO A 269 13.99 -17.77 36.92
C PRO A 269 12.49 -17.69 37.22
N ALA A 270 12.10 -17.20 38.39
CA ALA A 270 10.70 -16.94 38.69
C ALA A 270 10.14 -15.71 37.91
N MET A 271 11.02 -14.88 37.41
CA MET A 271 10.65 -13.77 36.53
C MET A 271 10.76 -14.20 35.05
N PHE A 272 9.65 -14.65 34.51
CA PHE A 272 9.55 -15.06 33.13
C PHE A 272 8.39 -14.35 32.42
N VAL A 273 8.46 -14.25 31.10
CA VAL A 273 7.44 -13.69 30.22
C VAL A 273 7.22 -14.63 29.06
N ASN A 274 5.95 -14.94 28.75
CA ASN A 274 5.53 -15.75 27.62
C ASN A 274 4.68 -14.89 26.68
N PRO A 275 5.29 -14.09 25.81
CA PRO A 275 4.54 -13.31 24.85
C PRO A 275 3.72 -14.23 23.95
N ASN A 276 2.46 -13.90 23.77
CA ASN A 276 1.54 -14.59 22.86
C ASN A 276 0.40 -13.66 22.47
N ILE A 277 0.71 -12.64 21.69
CA ILE A 277 -0.29 -11.68 21.21
C ILE A 277 -0.29 -11.57 19.71
N SER A 278 -1.44 -11.23 19.16
CA SER A 278 -1.60 -10.83 17.77
C SER A 278 -2.19 -9.43 17.74
N VAL A 279 -1.53 -8.53 17.01
CA VAL A 279 -1.93 -7.12 16.89
C VAL A 279 -2.06 -6.78 15.41
N ASP A 280 -3.23 -6.26 15.03
CA ASP A 280 -3.46 -5.76 13.69
C ASP A 280 -2.98 -4.32 13.57
N GLY A 281 -2.28 -4.05 12.46
CA GLY A 281 -1.89 -2.72 12.05
C GLY A 281 -2.98 -2.00 11.27
N ASN A 282 -2.60 -1.02 10.48
CA ASN A 282 -3.53 -0.32 9.61
C ASN A 282 -4.05 -1.24 8.50
N CYS A 283 -5.31 -1.64 8.64
CA CYS A 283 -6.05 -2.41 7.66
C CYS A 283 -7.11 -1.52 7.03
N GLY A 284 -7.11 -1.40 5.71
CA GLY A 284 -8.10 -0.59 5.04
C GLY A 284 -7.67 0.00 3.72
N PHE A 285 -8.40 1.03 3.32
CA PHE A 285 -8.18 1.73 2.08
C PHE A 285 -6.82 2.46 2.06
N LYS A 286 -6.14 2.34 0.91
CA LYS A 286 -4.89 3.03 0.62
C LYS A 286 -5.06 3.95 -0.57
N PHE A 287 -4.53 5.16 -0.44
CA PHE A 287 -4.41 6.15 -1.51
C PHE A 287 -2.95 6.56 -1.64
N GLY A 288 -2.46 6.71 -2.86
CA GLY A 288 -1.09 7.14 -3.11
C GLY A 288 -0.95 8.04 -4.33
N LEU A 289 0.04 8.90 -4.28
CA LEU A 289 0.50 9.73 -5.39
C LEU A 289 2.01 9.59 -5.51
N ALA A 290 2.51 9.37 -6.72
CA ALA A 290 3.94 9.28 -6.95
C ALA A 290 4.35 9.92 -8.27
N VAL A 291 5.62 10.21 -8.37
CA VAL A 291 6.26 10.69 -9.57
C VAL A 291 7.45 9.80 -9.87
N ALA A 292 7.47 9.25 -11.07
CA ALA A 292 8.57 8.45 -11.58
C ALA A 292 9.32 9.21 -12.67
N PHE A 293 10.64 9.17 -12.62
CA PHE A 293 11.49 9.76 -13.63
C PHE A 293 12.22 8.68 -14.39
N GLN A 294 12.39 8.86 -15.69
CA GLN A 294 13.21 8.00 -16.53
C GLN A 294 14.44 8.82 -16.98
N LEU A 295 15.55 8.61 -16.29
CA LEU A 295 16.80 9.32 -16.54
C LEU A 295 17.74 8.40 -17.36
N GLY A 296 17.59 8.49 -18.69
CA GLY A 296 18.25 7.58 -19.62
C GLY A 296 17.55 6.23 -19.73
N LYS A 297 18.30 5.19 -20.13
CA LYS A 297 17.74 3.85 -20.39
C LYS A 297 17.67 2.97 -19.14
N THR A 298 18.46 3.29 -18.12
CA THR A 298 18.68 2.38 -16.99
C THR A 298 18.21 2.93 -15.65
N TYR A 299 18.22 4.23 -15.44
CA TYR A 299 17.95 4.83 -14.13
C TYR A 299 16.55 5.41 -14.04
N HIS A 300 15.74 4.91 -13.09
CA HIS A 300 14.32 5.23 -12.96
C HIS A 300 13.91 5.55 -11.51
N PRO A 301 14.35 6.69 -10.93
CA PRO A 301 13.98 7.04 -9.58
C PRO A 301 12.49 7.36 -9.45
N VAL A 302 11.92 6.97 -8.29
CA VAL A 302 10.51 7.22 -7.94
C VAL A 302 10.44 7.87 -6.57
N ILE A 303 9.57 8.86 -6.43
CA ILE A 303 9.24 9.51 -5.17
C ILE A 303 7.72 9.52 -5.05
N GLY A 304 7.20 9.11 -3.91
CA GLY A 304 5.76 9.00 -3.68
C GLY A 304 5.34 9.35 -2.27
N PHE A 305 4.05 9.47 -2.14
CA PHE A 305 3.33 9.64 -0.90
C PHE A 305 2.19 8.64 -0.89
N ASP A 306 2.06 7.88 0.18
CA ASP A 306 0.96 6.95 0.43
C ASP A 306 0.26 7.31 1.75
N TYR A 307 -1.05 7.13 1.79
CA TYR A 307 -1.88 7.26 2.97
C TYR A 307 -2.72 6.00 3.16
N ALA A 308 -2.58 5.38 4.33
CA ALA A 308 -3.36 4.22 4.73
C ALA A 308 -3.53 4.24 6.26
N GLY A 309 -4.41 5.11 6.73
CA GLY A 309 -4.52 5.44 8.17
C GLY A 309 -3.39 6.33 8.67
N LYS A 310 -2.19 6.20 8.10
CA LYS A 310 -1.01 7.07 8.35
C LYS A 310 -0.38 7.47 7.04
N SER A 311 0.25 8.66 7.05
CA SER A 311 1.02 9.16 5.92
C SER A 311 2.38 8.49 5.85
N SER A 312 2.79 8.10 4.65
CA SER A 312 4.15 7.61 4.39
C SER A 312 4.72 8.26 3.14
N PHE A 313 6.00 8.64 3.21
CA PHE A 313 6.77 9.10 2.07
C PHE A 313 7.61 7.95 1.56
N THR A 314 7.50 7.68 0.28
CA THR A 314 8.19 6.56 -0.34
C THR A 314 9.21 7.07 -1.35
N THR A 315 10.37 6.48 -1.37
CA THR A 315 11.39 6.82 -2.35
C THR A 315 12.13 5.57 -2.80
N ASN A 316 12.37 5.49 -4.09
CA ASN A 316 13.20 4.48 -4.71
C ASN A 316 14.26 5.20 -5.56
N VAL A 317 15.16 5.92 -4.86
CA VAL A 317 16.22 6.71 -5.53
C VAL A 317 17.16 5.81 -6.30
N ILE A 318 17.53 4.65 -5.74
CA ILE A 318 18.37 3.67 -6.43
C ILE A 318 17.44 2.66 -7.09
N TYR A 319 17.05 2.93 -8.32
CA TYR A 319 16.29 1.99 -9.12
C TYR A 319 16.86 1.89 -10.52
N LEU A 320 17.31 0.69 -10.85
CA LEU A 320 17.94 0.37 -12.11
C LEU A 320 17.06 -0.60 -12.90
N ARG A 321 16.94 -0.35 -14.20
CA ARG A 321 16.17 -1.17 -15.13
C ARG A 321 17.02 -1.50 -16.34
N GLN A 322 17.04 -2.76 -16.74
CA GLN A 322 17.67 -3.22 -17.97
C GLN A 322 16.64 -3.96 -18.82
N GLN A 323 16.25 -3.36 -19.93
CA GLN A 323 15.29 -3.90 -20.88
C GLN A 323 16.00 -4.56 -22.07
N PHE A 324 15.54 -5.73 -22.47
CA PHE A 324 16.05 -6.52 -23.61
C PHE A 324 14.96 -6.59 -24.69
N GLY A 325 15.11 -5.75 -25.70
CA GLY A 325 14.14 -5.56 -26.76
C GLY A 325 13.36 -4.26 -26.64
N GLU A 326 12.53 -4.01 -27.62
CA GLU A 326 11.68 -2.83 -27.69
C GLU A 326 10.20 -3.24 -27.55
N ASP A 327 9.44 -2.45 -26.82
CA ASP A 327 7.99 -2.64 -26.71
C ASP A 327 7.30 -2.02 -27.92
N LYS A 328 6.23 -2.66 -28.40
CA LYS A 328 5.40 -2.09 -29.47
C LYS A 328 4.72 -0.82 -28.98
N THR A 329 4.82 0.22 -29.79
CA THR A 329 4.11 1.48 -29.56
C THR A 329 2.58 1.29 -29.74
N PRO A 330 1.74 2.15 -29.14
CA PRO A 330 0.30 2.09 -29.36
C PRO A 330 -0.11 2.20 -30.84
N ASP A 331 0.65 2.93 -31.65
CA ASP A 331 0.38 3.05 -33.10
C ASP A 331 0.73 1.76 -33.86
N GLU A 332 1.78 1.04 -33.48
CA GLU A 332 2.12 -0.28 -34.03
C GLU A 332 1.07 -1.33 -33.64
N ILE A 333 0.60 -1.30 -32.39
CA ILE A 333 -0.48 -2.19 -31.93
C ILE A 333 -1.78 -1.91 -32.69
N ALA A 334 -2.10 -0.63 -32.93
CA ALA A 334 -3.26 -0.24 -33.73
C ALA A 334 -3.19 -0.83 -35.15
N LYS A 335 -2.02 -0.72 -35.78
CA LYS A 335 -1.75 -1.25 -37.13
C LYS A 335 -1.90 -2.78 -37.15
N ASP A 336 -1.31 -3.48 -36.19
CA ASP A 336 -1.40 -4.94 -36.10
C ASP A 336 -2.86 -5.44 -35.92
N LYS A 337 -3.68 -4.65 -35.24
CA LYS A 337 -5.11 -4.92 -35.01
C LYS A 337 -6.01 -4.44 -36.14
N GLY A 338 -5.46 -3.84 -37.19
CA GLY A 338 -6.25 -3.23 -38.28
C GLY A 338 -7.10 -2.03 -37.86
N TYR A 339 -6.76 -1.40 -36.72
CA TYR A 339 -7.48 -0.25 -36.18
C TYR A 339 -7.05 1.03 -36.91
N VAL A 340 -7.97 1.61 -37.70
CA VAL A 340 -7.76 2.91 -38.37
C VAL A 340 -8.39 4.00 -37.52
N ARG A 341 -7.55 4.89 -37.00
CA ARG A 341 -7.97 5.99 -36.14
C ARG A 341 -8.86 6.96 -36.94
N GLY A 342 -10.13 7.10 -36.57
CA GLY A 342 -11.11 7.95 -37.28
C GLY A 342 -12.04 7.21 -38.26
N ALA A 343 -11.75 5.97 -38.65
CA ALA A 343 -12.57 5.20 -39.59
C ALA A 343 -14.03 4.99 -39.13
N LYS A 344 -14.24 4.90 -37.80
CA LYS A 344 -15.60 4.77 -37.25
C LYS A 344 -16.46 6.04 -37.39
N LYS A 345 -15.81 7.19 -37.59
CA LYS A 345 -16.53 8.46 -37.79
C LYS A 345 -16.91 8.62 -39.28
N GLU A 346 -16.09 8.13 -40.20
CA GLU A 346 -16.39 8.12 -41.61
C GLU A 346 -17.42 7.10 -42.03
N GLU A 347 -17.32 5.86 -41.48
CA GLU A 347 -18.36 4.82 -41.71
C GLU A 347 -19.71 5.21 -41.06
N SER A 348 -19.70 5.81 -39.85
CA SER A 348 -20.93 6.31 -39.24
C SER A 348 -21.52 7.49 -40.00
N ASN A 349 -20.68 8.39 -40.53
CA ASN A 349 -21.17 9.52 -41.33
C ASN A 349 -21.64 9.04 -42.70
N ALA A 350 -20.94 8.10 -43.33
CA ALA A 350 -21.36 7.53 -44.61
C ALA A 350 -22.67 6.73 -44.46
N ALA A 351 -22.85 5.97 -43.36
CA ALA A 351 -24.10 5.27 -43.09
C ALA A 351 -25.24 6.25 -42.77
N VAL A 352 -25.01 7.34 -42.04
CA VAL A 352 -26.02 8.38 -41.81
C VAL A 352 -26.37 9.16 -43.10
N GLU A 353 -25.39 9.43 -43.95
CA GLU A 353 -25.64 10.08 -45.28
C GLU A 353 -26.42 9.13 -46.22
N GLN A 354 -26.12 7.83 -46.24
CA GLN A 354 -26.88 6.86 -47.04
C GLN A 354 -28.32 6.74 -46.52
N THR A 355 -28.54 6.60 -45.24
CA THR A 355 -29.88 6.53 -44.63
C THR A 355 -30.68 7.83 -44.89
N SER A 356 -30.01 9.00 -44.85
CA SER A 356 -30.65 10.28 -45.18
C SER A 356 -31.01 10.41 -46.67
N GLN A 357 -30.18 9.89 -47.56
CA GLN A 357 -30.46 9.86 -48.99
C GLN A 357 -31.57 8.88 -49.37
N GLU A 358 -31.62 7.70 -48.74
CA GLU A 358 -32.70 6.73 -48.91
C GLU A 358 -34.03 7.28 -48.39
N ALA A 359 -34.03 7.93 -47.20
CA ALA A 359 -35.23 8.56 -46.67
C ALA A 359 -35.73 9.74 -47.56
N GLN A 360 -34.83 10.49 -48.17
CA GLN A 360 -35.18 11.54 -49.08
C GLN A 360 -35.76 11.00 -50.40
N GLN A 361 -35.24 9.88 -50.92
CA GLN A 361 -35.75 9.22 -52.12
C GLN A 361 -37.14 8.57 -51.86
N GLU A 362 -37.39 8.01 -50.67
CA GLU A 362 -38.72 7.53 -50.33
C GLU A 362 -39.73 8.67 -50.22
N LEU A 363 -39.36 9.82 -49.66
CA LEU A 363 -40.22 11.00 -49.57
C LEU A 363 -40.59 11.56 -50.94
N ASP A 364 -39.61 11.61 -51.86
CA ASP A 364 -39.82 12.09 -53.25
C ASP A 364 -40.72 11.11 -54.08
N GLN A 365 -40.67 9.80 -53.79
CA GLN A 365 -41.55 8.79 -54.40
C GLN A 365 -42.99 8.82 -53.89
N GLU A 366 -43.19 9.13 -52.64
CA GLU A 366 -44.54 9.28 -52.02
C GLU A 366 -45.24 10.56 -52.51
N THR A 367 -44.49 11.55 -52.95
CA THR A 367 -45.05 12.82 -53.42
C THR A 367 -45.49 12.75 -54.90
N GLU A 368 -45.10 11.75 -55.68
CA GLU A 368 -45.52 11.57 -57.09
C GLU A 368 -46.79 10.66 -57.29
N GLN A 369 -47.44 10.16 -56.24
CA GLN A 369 -48.70 9.45 -56.40
C GLN A 369 -49.88 10.44 -56.58
N PRO A 370 -50.68 10.33 -57.65
CA PRO A 370 -51.82 11.23 -57.86
C PRO A 370 -52.94 10.97 -56.85
N ALA A 371 -53.46 12.05 -56.33
CA ALA A 371 -54.57 12.04 -55.35
C ALA A 371 -55.81 11.33 -55.91
N GLU A 372 -56.23 10.24 -55.38
CA GLU A 372 -57.56 9.66 -55.58
C GLU A 372 -58.58 10.40 -54.67
N GLU A 373 -59.68 10.82 -55.30
CA GLU A 373 -60.79 11.53 -54.72
C GLU A 373 -61.46 10.75 -53.55
N PRO A 374 -61.97 11.47 -52.50
CA PRO A 374 -62.60 10.78 -51.37
C PRO A 374 -64.08 10.47 -51.64
N ALA A 375 -64.45 9.19 -51.54
CA ALA A 375 -65.82 8.74 -51.42
C ALA A 375 -66.33 8.94 -49.98
N ALA A 376 -67.41 9.66 -49.88
CA ALA A 376 -68.16 9.93 -48.65
C ALA A 376 -68.85 8.71 -48.06
N GLY A 377 -68.91 8.60 -46.78
CA GLY A 377 -69.85 7.70 -46.11
C GLY A 377 -69.58 7.34 -44.68
N GLY A 378 -70.23 7.99 -43.75
CA GLY A 378 -71.07 7.38 -42.75
C GLY A 378 -70.48 7.03 -41.37
N SER A 379 -70.80 7.89 -40.42
CA SER A 379 -71.60 7.59 -39.22
C SER A 379 -71.03 6.75 -38.06
N SER A 380 -71.11 7.44 -36.92
CA SER A 380 -71.50 6.95 -35.57
C SER A 380 -70.50 6.19 -34.73
N ALA A 381 -70.18 6.81 -33.62
CA ALA A 381 -70.76 6.75 -32.29
C ALA A 381 -69.85 6.02 -31.28
N GLU A 382 -69.58 6.75 -30.20
CA GLU A 382 -69.67 6.35 -28.78
C GLU A 382 -68.81 5.17 -28.34
N THR A 383 -68.09 5.19 -27.22
CA THR A 383 -68.34 5.63 -25.85
C THR A 383 -67.10 5.40 -25.01
N GLU A 384 -66.84 6.31 -24.09
CA GLU A 384 -66.50 6.16 -22.67
C GLU A 384 -65.81 4.91 -22.15
N SER A 385 -64.77 5.09 -21.32
CA SER A 385 -64.70 5.15 -19.87
C SER A 385 -63.26 5.00 -19.45
N GLU A 386 -62.67 5.90 -18.69
CA GLU A 386 -62.56 5.97 -17.22
C GLU A 386 -62.07 4.66 -16.56
N ASP A 387 -61.05 4.83 -15.83
CA ASP A 387 -60.70 4.54 -14.42
C ASP A 387 -59.26 4.05 -14.32
N GLU A 388 -58.41 4.78 -13.66
CA GLU A 388 -58.15 4.95 -12.22
C GLU A 388 -57.39 3.77 -11.57
N ILE A 389 -56.30 4.18 -10.89
CA ILE A 389 -55.78 3.68 -9.58
C ILE A 389 -55.03 2.33 -9.64
N GLU A 390 -53.76 2.27 -9.26
CA GLU A 390 -52.99 2.45 -8.02
C GLU A 390 -51.49 2.47 -8.30
#